data_7913d9e3c160a0263fc7a2221dd268d0
#
_entry.id   7913d9e3c160a0263fc7a2221dd268d0
#
_cell.length_a   1.000
_cell.length_b   1.000
_cell.length_c   1.000
_cell.angle_alpha   90.00
_cell.angle_beta   90.00
_cell.angle_gamma   90.00
#
_symmetry.space_group_name_H-M   'P 1'
#
loop_
_entity.id
_entity.type
_entity.pdbx_description
1 polymer ?
#
loop_
_entity_poly.entity_id
_entity_poly.type
_entity_poly.pdbx_seq_one_letter_code
_entity_poly.pdbx_strand_id
1 'polypeptide(L)'
;SQTKNDQLKEPMFFGQPVNVARYDQQKYDIFEKLIEKQLSFFWRPEEVDVSRDRIDYQALPEHEKHIFISNLKYQTLLDSIQGRSPNVALLPLISIPELETWVETWAFSETIHSRSYTHIIRNIVNDPSVVFDDIVTNEQIQKRAEGISSYYDELIEMTSYWHLLGEGTHTVNGKTVTVSLRELKKKLYLCLMSVNALEAIRFYVSFACSFAFAERELMEGNAKIIRLIARDEALHLTGTQHMLNLLRSGADDPEMAEIAEECKQECYDLFVQAAQQDRKSVV
;
A
#
# COMPACT_ATOMS: atom_id res chain seq x y z
N SER A 1 -4.91 22.27 27.03
CA SER A 1 -6.35 22.21 26.78
C SER A 1 -6.59 22.40 25.28
N GLN A 2 -7.26 21.44 24.66
CA GLN A 2 -7.62 21.59 23.25
C GLN A 2 -8.77 22.58 23.11
N THR A 3 -8.61 23.55 22.23
CA THR A 3 -9.67 24.49 21.89
C THR A 3 -10.66 23.85 20.91
N LYS A 4 -11.91 24.30 20.93
CA LYS A 4 -12.94 23.85 20.00
C LYS A 4 -12.52 24.08 18.54
N ASN A 5 -12.72 23.09 17.68
CA ASN A 5 -12.67 23.19 16.21
C ASN A 5 -11.31 23.41 15.56
N ASP A 6 -10.23 23.06 16.21
CA ASP A 6 -8.92 23.17 15.60
C ASP A 6 -8.66 22.10 14.53
N GLN A 7 -9.50 21.04 14.52
CA GLN A 7 -9.44 19.97 13.52
C GLN A 7 -9.50 20.50 12.07
N LEU A 8 -10.33 21.49 11.78
CA LEU A 8 -10.45 22.07 10.43
C LEU A 8 -9.22 22.90 10.02
N LYS A 9 -8.39 23.29 10.99
CA LYS A 9 -7.17 24.05 10.78
C LYS A 9 -5.92 23.18 10.75
N GLU A 10 -6.04 21.94 11.19
CA GLU A 10 -4.91 21.02 11.22
C GLU A 10 -4.50 20.60 9.82
N PRO A 11 -3.20 20.40 9.54
CA PRO A 11 -2.77 19.74 8.32
C PRO A 11 -3.15 18.27 8.33
N MET A 12 -3.05 17.61 7.20
CA MET A 12 -3.27 16.16 7.12
C MET A 12 -2.34 15.40 8.06
N PHE A 13 -1.08 15.82 8.13
CA PHE A 13 -0.02 15.16 8.91
C PHE A 13 0.73 16.16 9.78
N PHE A 14 1.29 15.66 10.88
CA PHE A 14 2.18 16.41 11.79
C PHE A 14 1.53 17.53 12.59
N GLY A 15 0.19 17.62 12.57
CA GLY A 15 -0.54 18.53 13.46
C GLY A 15 -0.79 17.88 14.82
N GLN A 16 -1.78 18.40 15.55
CA GLN A 16 -2.20 17.79 16.81
C GLN A 16 -2.85 16.43 16.55
N PRO A 17 -2.56 15.42 17.38
CA PRO A 17 -3.20 14.12 17.22
C PRO A 17 -4.73 14.21 17.29
N VAL A 18 -5.41 13.34 16.55
CA VAL A 18 -6.85 13.22 16.61
C VAL A 18 -7.24 12.80 18.03
N ASN A 19 -8.09 13.60 18.69
CA ASN A 19 -8.60 13.29 20.02
C ASN A 19 -9.97 12.65 19.91
N VAL A 20 -10.97 13.45 19.49
CA VAL A 20 -12.31 12.95 19.20
C VAL A 20 -12.47 12.91 17.68
N ALA A 21 -12.79 11.74 17.15
CA ALA A 21 -13.01 11.57 15.72
C ALA A 21 -14.38 12.19 15.35
N ARG A 22 -14.35 13.45 14.98
CA ARG A 22 -15.56 14.21 14.60
C ARG A 22 -15.78 14.08 13.09
N TYR A 23 -16.78 13.30 12.71
CA TYR A 23 -17.15 13.11 11.31
C TYR A 23 -18.23 14.11 10.84
N ASP A 24 -18.73 14.96 11.74
CA ASP A 24 -19.66 16.05 11.41
C ASP A 24 -18.97 17.26 10.77
N GLN A 25 -17.64 17.33 10.86
CA GLN A 25 -16.83 18.38 10.26
C GLN A 25 -15.64 17.74 9.53
N GLN A 26 -15.49 18.08 8.25
CA GLN A 26 -14.42 17.54 7.42
C GLN A 26 -13.66 18.67 6.75
N LYS A 27 -12.34 18.62 6.84
CA LYS A 27 -11.48 19.52 6.10
C LYS A 27 -11.42 19.14 4.63
N TYR A 28 -11.31 17.83 4.35
CA TYR A 28 -11.25 17.28 3.01
C TYR A 28 -12.29 16.17 2.86
N ASP A 29 -13.41 16.47 2.24
CA ASP A 29 -14.53 15.54 2.05
C ASP A 29 -14.20 14.39 1.09
N ILE A 30 -13.14 14.51 0.29
CA ILE A 30 -12.72 13.46 -0.62
C ILE A 30 -12.41 12.14 0.11
N PHE A 31 -11.83 12.21 1.30
CA PHE A 31 -11.52 11.00 2.07
C PHE A 31 -12.77 10.30 2.55
N GLU A 32 -13.78 11.06 2.97
CA GLU A 32 -15.09 10.49 3.33
C GLU A 32 -15.75 9.81 2.13
N LYS A 33 -15.68 10.43 0.96
CA LYS A 33 -16.22 9.83 -0.28
C LYS A 33 -15.51 8.52 -0.62
N LEU A 34 -14.19 8.46 -0.43
CA LEU A 34 -13.42 7.23 -0.64
C LEU A 34 -13.80 6.14 0.36
N ILE A 35 -14.00 6.50 1.63
CA ILE A 35 -14.45 5.57 2.68
C ILE A 35 -15.79 4.97 2.29
N GLU A 36 -16.78 5.81 1.98
CA GLU A 36 -18.11 5.37 1.58
C GLU A 36 -18.07 4.45 0.37
N LYS A 37 -17.28 4.80 -0.62
CA LYS A 37 -17.10 3.97 -1.82
C LYS A 37 -16.47 2.63 -1.50
N GLN A 38 -15.40 2.61 -0.69
CA GLN A 38 -14.73 1.38 -0.29
C GLN A 38 -15.69 0.47 0.50
N LEU A 39 -16.47 1.02 1.42
CA LEU A 39 -17.46 0.25 2.17
C LEU A 39 -18.52 -0.36 1.25
N SER A 40 -18.93 0.37 0.21
CA SER A 40 -19.89 -0.14 -0.78
C SER A 40 -19.32 -1.28 -1.64
N PHE A 41 -17.98 -1.40 -1.71
CA PHE A 41 -17.27 -2.45 -2.45
C PHE A 41 -16.94 -3.67 -1.61
N PHE A 42 -17.36 -3.74 -0.36
CA PHE A 42 -17.03 -4.85 0.53
C PHE A 42 -17.40 -6.20 -0.11
N TRP A 43 -16.46 -7.13 -0.05
CA TRP A 43 -16.63 -8.49 -0.56
C TRP A 43 -15.81 -9.46 0.26
N ARG A 44 -16.15 -10.73 0.18
CA ARG A 44 -15.44 -11.83 0.86
C ARG A 44 -14.89 -12.81 -0.18
N PRO A 45 -13.66 -13.28 -0.02
CA PRO A 45 -13.07 -14.23 -0.97
C PRO A 45 -13.91 -15.47 -1.20
N GLU A 46 -14.56 -15.96 -0.16
CA GLU A 46 -15.40 -17.17 -0.20
C GLU A 46 -16.63 -17.02 -1.09
N GLU A 47 -17.02 -15.81 -1.44
CA GLU A 47 -18.13 -15.57 -2.38
C GLU A 47 -17.78 -15.93 -3.81
N VAL A 48 -16.49 -16.08 -4.13
CA VAL A 48 -16.02 -16.43 -5.47
C VAL A 48 -15.61 -17.90 -5.50
N ASP A 49 -16.30 -18.66 -6.35
CA ASP A 49 -15.97 -20.08 -6.59
C ASP A 49 -14.74 -20.19 -7.50
N VAL A 50 -13.68 -20.80 -7.01
CA VAL A 50 -12.43 -21.04 -7.75
C VAL A 50 -12.18 -22.54 -7.96
N SER A 51 -13.17 -23.39 -7.76
CA SER A 51 -13.01 -24.86 -7.85
C SER A 51 -12.59 -25.32 -9.25
N ARG A 52 -13.10 -24.68 -10.30
CA ARG A 52 -12.75 -25.00 -11.69
C ARG A 52 -11.30 -24.61 -12.01
N ASP A 53 -10.76 -23.60 -11.34
CA ASP A 53 -9.40 -23.12 -11.55
C ASP A 53 -8.37 -24.22 -11.23
N ARG A 54 -8.67 -25.11 -10.30
CA ARG A 54 -7.82 -26.27 -9.99
C ARG A 54 -7.62 -27.16 -11.20
N ILE A 55 -8.70 -27.45 -11.91
CA ILE A 55 -8.67 -28.29 -13.13
C ILE A 55 -7.87 -27.58 -14.21
N ASP A 56 -8.15 -26.31 -14.44
CA ASP A 56 -7.43 -25.48 -15.41
C ASP A 56 -5.94 -25.40 -15.11
N TYR A 57 -5.59 -25.15 -13.85
CA TYR A 57 -4.20 -25.07 -13.40
C TYR A 57 -3.45 -26.38 -13.63
N GLN A 58 -4.05 -27.53 -13.27
CA GLN A 58 -3.43 -28.84 -13.44
C GLN A 58 -3.16 -29.18 -14.91
N ALA A 59 -3.97 -28.64 -15.81
CA ALA A 59 -3.82 -28.85 -17.25
C ALA A 59 -2.84 -27.88 -17.93
N LEU A 60 -2.37 -26.84 -17.24
CA LEU A 60 -1.41 -25.89 -17.80
C LEU A 60 -0.05 -26.56 -18.06
N PRO A 61 0.68 -26.15 -19.13
CA PRO A 61 2.08 -26.49 -19.27
C PRO A 61 2.91 -26.01 -18.08
N GLU A 62 4.00 -26.70 -17.76
CA GLU A 62 4.83 -26.39 -16.58
C GLU A 62 5.31 -24.94 -16.53
N HIS A 63 5.72 -24.35 -17.65
CA HIS A 63 6.16 -22.96 -17.68
C HIS A 63 5.02 -21.96 -17.40
N GLU A 64 3.80 -22.27 -17.82
CA GLU A 64 2.62 -21.44 -17.53
C GLU A 64 2.18 -21.57 -16.07
N LYS A 65 2.27 -22.77 -15.48
CA LYS A 65 2.08 -22.96 -14.04
C LYS A 65 3.05 -22.12 -13.25
N HIS A 66 4.31 -22.12 -13.66
CA HIS A 66 5.35 -21.32 -13.00
C HIS A 66 5.04 -19.82 -13.05
N ILE A 67 4.63 -19.31 -14.21
CA ILE A 67 4.25 -17.91 -14.39
C ILE A 67 3.07 -17.55 -13.48
N PHE A 68 2.03 -18.38 -13.49
CA PHE A 68 0.83 -18.15 -12.68
C PHE A 68 1.13 -18.11 -11.19
N ILE A 69 1.85 -19.10 -10.68
CA ILE A 69 2.21 -19.20 -9.26
C ILE A 69 3.18 -18.09 -8.85
N SER A 70 4.16 -17.75 -9.68
CA SER A 70 5.10 -16.67 -9.40
C SER A 70 4.38 -15.32 -9.27
N ASN A 71 3.40 -15.06 -10.12
CA ASN A 71 2.58 -13.86 -10.02
C ASN A 71 1.76 -13.84 -8.73
N LEU A 72 1.15 -14.98 -8.34
CA LEU A 72 0.41 -15.10 -7.08
C LEU A 72 1.31 -14.90 -5.85
N LYS A 73 2.51 -15.46 -5.86
CA LYS A 73 3.48 -15.27 -4.77
C LYS A 73 3.81 -13.79 -4.59
N TYR A 74 4.09 -13.11 -5.69
CA TYR A 74 4.41 -11.68 -5.68
C TYR A 74 3.23 -10.85 -5.17
N GLN A 75 2.02 -11.09 -5.67
CA GLN A 75 0.81 -10.40 -5.22
C GLN A 75 0.53 -10.65 -3.73
N THR A 76 0.71 -11.89 -3.26
CA THR A 76 0.54 -12.25 -1.85
C THR A 76 1.47 -11.44 -0.96
N LEU A 77 2.74 -11.33 -1.33
CA LEU A 77 3.73 -10.56 -0.60
C LEU A 77 3.37 -9.07 -0.55
N LEU A 78 3.01 -8.49 -1.69
CA LEU A 78 2.64 -7.07 -1.78
C LEU A 78 1.45 -6.74 -0.88
N ASP A 79 0.40 -7.53 -0.91
CA ASP A 79 -0.80 -7.26 -0.12
C ASP A 79 -0.60 -7.55 1.37
N SER A 80 0.33 -8.43 1.72
CA SER A 80 0.73 -8.62 3.11
C SER A 80 1.42 -7.37 3.68
N ILE A 81 2.27 -6.72 2.88
CA ILE A 81 2.92 -5.45 3.26
C ILE A 81 1.89 -4.33 3.33
N GLN A 82 1.07 -4.17 2.28
CA GLN A 82 0.09 -3.08 2.18
C GLN A 82 -1.07 -3.20 3.16
N GLY A 83 -1.38 -4.39 3.66
CA GLY A 83 -2.41 -4.58 4.68
C GLY A 83 -1.97 -4.14 6.09
N ARG A 84 -0.69 -3.94 6.30
CA ARG A 84 -0.12 -3.58 7.61
C ARG A 84 0.57 -2.23 7.61
N SER A 85 1.44 -2.00 6.64
CA SER A 85 2.39 -0.88 6.68
C SER A 85 1.75 0.50 6.62
N PRO A 86 0.68 0.78 5.86
CA PRO A 86 0.03 2.07 5.89
C PRO A 86 -0.46 2.47 7.29
N ASN A 87 -1.05 1.53 8.04
CA ASN A 87 -1.51 1.80 9.39
C ASN A 87 -0.34 2.13 10.33
N VAL A 88 0.70 1.31 10.31
CA VAL A 88 1.85 1.49 11.20
C VAL A 88 2.63 2.76 10.87
N ALA A 89 2.79 3.07 9.57
CA ALA A 89 3.59 4.20 9.13
C ALA A 89 2.84 5.53 9.18
N LEU A 90 1.56 5.55 8.79
CA LEU A 90 0.81 6.79 8.58
C LEU A 90 -0.07 7.22 9.74
N LEU A 91 -0.76 6.28 10.41
CA LEU A 91 -1.67 6.63 11.51
C LEU A 91 -1.02 7.47 12.62
N PRO A 92 0.21 7.18 13.05
CA PRO A 92 0.86 8.00 14.08
C PRO A 92 1.10 9.46 13.69
N LEU A 93 1.04 9.77 12.40
CA LEU A 93 1.32 11.11 11.86
C LEU A 93 0.07 11.89 11.47
N ILE A 94 -1.08 11.22 11.36
CA ILE A 94 -2.32 11.82 10.85
C ILE A 94 -2.96 12.72 11.90
N SER A 95 -3.43 13.88 11.45
CA SER A 95 -4.00 14.92 12.33
C SER A 95 -5.48 15.20 12.07
N ILE A 96 -6.10 14.56 11.08
CA ILE A 96 -7.52 14.75 10.73
C ILE A 96 -8.27 13.42 10.68
N PRO A 97 -9.50 13.35 11.24
CA PRO A 97 -10.24 12.08 11.37
C PRO A 97 -10.60 11.41 10.05
N GLU A 98 -11.01 12.16 9.03
CA GLU A 98 -11.38 11.61 7.72
C GLU A 98 -10.21 10.89 7.05
N LEU A 99 -8.98 11.40 7.19
CA LEU A 99 -7.80 10.73 6.65
C LEU A 99 -7.42 9.51 7.48
N GLU A 100 -7.52 9.59 8.79
CA GLU A 100 -7.28 8.44 9.69
C GLU A 100 -8.18 7.26 9.32
N THR A 101 -9.47 7.50 9.20
CA THR A 101 -10.44 6.47 8.84
C THR A 101 -10.23 5.96 7.42
N TRP A 102 -9.86 6.82 6.47
CA TRP A 102 -9.53 6.36 5.13
C TRP A 102 -8.35 5.40 5.12
N VAL A 103 -7.27 5.72 5.82
CA VAL A 103 -6.09 4.85 5.91
C VAL A 103 -6.43 3.51 6.55
N GLU A 104 -7.23 3.49 7.61
CA GLU A 104 -7.72 2.27 8.25
C GLU A 104 -8.57 1.43 7.29
N THR A 105 -9.47 2.07 6.57
CA THR A 105 -10.37 1.43 5.59
C THR A 105 -9.57 0.85 4.42
N TRP A 106 -8.62 1.60 3.90
CA TRP A 106 -7.71 1.17 2.85
C TRP A 106 -6.91 -0.07 3.29
N ALA A 107 -6.26 -0.01 4.44
CA ALA A 107 -5.47 -1.12 4.94
C ALA A 107 -6.31 -2.38 5.19
N PHE A 108 -7.54 -2.23 5.69
CA PHE A 108 -8.46 -3.36 5.85
C PHE A 108 -8.81 -4.00 4.49
N SER A 109 -9.06 -3.20 3.47
CA SER A 109 -9.30 -3.69 2.11
C SER A 109 -8.12 -4.52 1.59
N GLU A 110 -6.88 -4.08 1.83
CA GLU A 110 -5.68 -4.84 1.45
C GLU A 110 -5.61 -6.20 2.17
N THR A 111 -6.12 -6.31 3.40
CA THR A 111 -6.16 -7.60 4.10
C THR A 111 -7.16 -8.56 3.45
N ILE A 112 -8.26 -8.07 2.89
CA ILE A 112 -9.19 -8.89 2.11
C ILE A 112 -8.48 -9.44 0.86
N HIS A 113 -7.71 -8.62 0.18
CA HIS A 113 -6.90 -9.05 -0.98
C HIS A 113 -5.92 -10.14 -0.58
N SER A 114 -5.19 -9.97 0.50
CA SER A 114 -4.26 -10.95 1.04
C SER A 114 -4.95 -12.29 1.33
N ARG A 115 -6.11 -12.24 1.98
CA ARG A 115 -6.92 -13.44 2.25
C ARG A 115 -7.41 -14.11 0.97
N SER A 116 -7.70 -13.33 -0.06
CA SER A 116 -8.16 -13.88 -1.35
C SER A 116 -7.08 -14.70 -2.04
N TYR A 117 -5.82 -14.32 -1.94
CA TYR A 117 -4.72 -15.10 -2.49
C TYR A 117 -4.55 -16.44 -1.78
N THR A 118 -4.73 -16.48 -0.46
CA THR A 118 -4.80 -17.74 0.28
C THR A 118 -5.94 -18.63 -0.21
N HIS A 119 -7.10 -18.03 -0.44
CA HIS A 119 -8.27 -18.75 -0.99
C HIS A 119 -7.96 -19.36 -2.35
N ILE A 120 -7.33 -18.60 -3.26
CA ILE A 120 -6.92 -19.10 -4.57
C ILE A 120 -5.91 -20.24 -4.43
N ILE A 121 -4.81 -20.00 -3.71
CA ILE A 121 -3.71 -20.97 -3.57
C ILE A 121 -4.22 -22.27 -2.97
N ARG A 122 -5.03 -22.19 -1.91
CA ARG A 122 -5.60 -23.38 -1.24
C ARG A 122 -6.44 -24.23 -2.19
N ASN A 123 -7.11 -23.63 -3.16
CA ASN A 123 -7.99 -24.33 -4.07
C ASN A 123 -7.28 -24.88 -5.31
N ILE A 124 -6.13 -24.34 -5.71
CA ILE A 124 -5.47 -24.74 -6.97
C ILE A 124 -4.27 -25.68 -6.78
N VAL A 125 -3.59 -25.63 -5.63
CA VAL A 125 -2.42 -26.46 -5.35
C VAL A 125 -2.71 -27.52 -4.29
N ASN A 126 -1.98 -28.66 -4.36
CA ASN A 126 -2.15 -29.75 -3.41
C ASN A 126 -1.61 -29.42 -2.02
N ASP A 127 -0.49 -28.71 -1.94
CA ASP A 127 0.14 -28.30 -0.70
C ASP A 127 0.40 -26.79 -0.69
N PRO A 128 -0.53 -26.01 -0.13
CA PRO A 128 -0.37 -24.57 -0.03
C PRO A 128 0.87 -24.13 0.74
N SER A 129 1.33 -24.93 1.72
CA SER A 129 2.48 -24.58 2.54
C SER A 129 3.76 -24.46 1.73
N VAL A 130 3.94 -25.24 0.67
CA VAL A 130 5.10 -25.15 -0.23
C VAL A 130 5.15 -23.77 -0.89
N VAL A 131 4.01 -23.24 -1.32
CA VAL A 131 3.93 -21.92 -1.96
C VAL A 131 4.26 -20.81 -0.95
N PHE A 132 3.67 -20.86 0.23
CA PHE A 132 3.91 -19.85 1.28
C PHE A 132 5.34 -19.90 1.81
N ASP A 133 5.90 -21.08 2.02
CA ASP A 133 7.28 -21.24 2.48
C ASP A 133 8.26 -20.68 1.45
N ASP A 134 8.01 -20.86 0.16
CA ASP A 134 8.85 -20.29 -0.89
C ASP A 134 8.82 -18.76 -0.87
N ILE A 135 7.68 -18.14 -0.59
CA ILE A 135 7.61 -16.68 -0.45
C ILE A 135 8.57 -16.19 0.63
N VAL A 136 8.62 -16.90 1.77
CA VAL A 136 9.44 -16.51 2.93
C VAL A 136 10.92 -16.78 2.70
N THR A 137 11.29 -17.84 1.99
CA THR A 137 12.67 -18.30 1.85
C THR A 137 13.34 -17.89 0.54
N ASN A 138 12.56 -17.48 -0.47
CA ASN A 138 13.09 -17.09 -1.77
C ASN A 138 13.79 -15.73 -1.69
N GLU A 139 15.10 -15.72 -1.93
CA GLU A 139 15.92 -14.50 -1.83
C GLU A 139 15.48 -13.39 -2.77
N GLN A 140 15.06 -13.73 -3.98
CA GLN A 140 14.61 -12.74 -4.98
C GLN A 140 13.31 -12.08 -4.55
N ILE A 141 12.36 -12.86 -4.02
CA ILE A 141 11.11 -12.35 -3.47
C ILE A 141 11.38 -11.45 -2.27
N GLN A 142 12.27 -11.89 -1.36
CA GLN A 142 12.63 -11.10 -0.17
C GLN A 142 13.33 -9.80 -0.52
N LYS A 143 14.20 -9.76 -1.51
CA LYS A 143 14.82 -8.53 -1.99
C LYS A 143 13.81 -7.53 -2.53
N ARG A 144 12.76 -8.00 -3.19
CA ARG A 144 11.66 -7.14 -3.62
C ARG A 144 10.89 -6.58 -2.44
N ALA A 145 10.63 -7.40 -1.44
CA ALA A 145 9.99 -6.98 -0.20
C ALA A 145 10.78 -5.86 0.47
N GLU A 146 12.09 -5.98 0.56
CA GLU A 146 12.97 -4.94 1.11
C GLU A 146 12.85 -3.62 0.35
N GLY A 147 12.85 -3.68 -0.99
CA GLY A 147 12.70 -2.50 -1.83
C GLY A 147 11.37 -1.77 -1.60
N ILE A 148 10.30 -2.52 -1.35
CA ILE A 148 8.97 -1.97 -1.10
C ILE A 148 8.83 -1.46 0.33
N SER A 149 9.29 -2.23 1.31
CA SER A 149 9.13 -1.90 2.73
C SER A 149 10.12 -0.87 3.24
N SER A 150 11.24 -0.63 2.55
CA SER A 150 12.29 0.30 3.03
C SER A 150 11.77 1.70 3.30
N TYR A 151 10.91 2.23 2.46
CA TYR A 151 10.33 3.57 2.64
C TYR A 151 9.41 3.63 3.86
N TYR A 152 8.64 2.57 4.10
CA TYR A 152 7.82 2.46 5.31
C TYR A 152 8.71 2.34 6.56
N ASP A 153 9.72 1.48 6.51
CA ASP A 153 10.60 1.22 7.65
C ASP A 153 11.38 2.47 8.06
N GLU A 154 11.91 3.22 7.10
CA GLU A 154 12.59 4.48 7.36
C GLU A 154 11.66 5.53 7.99
N LEU A 155 10.43 5.63 7.49
CA LEU A 155 9.42 6.54 8.04
C LEU A 155 9.04 6.13 9.47
N ILE A 156 8.79 4.86 9.71
CA ILE A 156 8.42 4.32 11.02
C ILE A 156 9.54 4.56 12.03
N GLU A 157 10.78 4.28 11.67
CA GLU A 157 11.93 4.48 12.55
C GLU A 157 12.09 5.95 12.93
N MET A 158 12.09 6.86 11.97
CA MET A 158 12.24 8.29 12.24
C MET A 158 11.06 8.84 13.03
N THR A 159 9.84 8.40 12.75
CA THR A 159 8.66 8.77 13.53
C THR A 159 8.80 8.35 15.00
N SER A 160 9.33 7.16 15.25
CA SER A 160 9.57 6.66 16.60
C SER A 160 10.56 7.54 17.36
N TYR A 161 11.66 7.92 16.73
CA TYR A 161 12.64 8.83 17.32
C TYR A 161 12.02 10.24 17.57
N TRP A 162 11.26 10.73 16.63
CA TRP A 162 10.60 12.04 16.77
C TRP A 162 9.63 12.07 17.95
N HIS A 163 8.78 11.06 18.08
CA HIS A 163 7.82 10.98 19.17
C HIS A 163 8.51 10.82 20.55
N LEU A 164 9.61 10.07 20.59
CA LEU A 164 10.29 9.74 21.86
C LEU A 164 11.26 10.85 22.29
N LEU A 165 12.01 11.41 21.34
CA LEU A 165 13.15 12.28 21.63
C LEU A 165 12.90 13.76 21.27
N GLY A 166 11.99 14.04 20.33
CA GLY A 166 11.83 15.36 19.74
C GLY A 166 12.93 15.72 18.75
N GLU A 167 12.83 16.92 18.16
CA GLU A 167 13.85 17.42 17.23
C GLU A 167 15.19 17.65 17.93
N GLY A 168 16.26 17.48 17.17
CA GLY A 168 17.63 17.72 17.64
C GLY A 168 18.54 16.53 17.37
N THR A 169 19.74 16.60 17.95
CA THR A 169 20.73 15.55 17.87
C THR A 169 20.79 14.80 19.21
N HIS A 170 20.64 13.50 19.16
CA HIS A 170 20.55 12.63 20.33
C HIS A 170 21.52 11.48 20.23
N THR A 171 21.93 10.93 21.39
CA THR A 171 22.70 9.69 21.45
C THR A 171 21.78 8.55 21.88
N VAL A 172 21.65 7.54 21.03
CA VAL A 172 20.79 6.36 21.27
C VAL A 172 21.63 5.11 21.09
N ASN A 173 21.81 4.33 22.16
CA ASN A 173 22.61 3.11 22.15
C ASN A 173 24.01 3.32 21.56
N GLY A 174 24.67 4.43 21.93
CA GLY A 174 25.99 4.78 21.46
C GLY A 174 26.07 5.35 20.05
N LYS A 175 24.91 5.52 19.36
CA LYS A 175 24.84 6.10 18.01
C LYS A 175 24.24 7.51 18.06
N THR A 176 24.74 8.39 17.22
CA THR A 176 24.20 9.73 17.04
C THR A 176 23.00 9.66 16.09
N VAL A 177 21.86 10.14 16.55
CA VAL A 177 20.61 10.22 15.78
C VAL A 177 20.19 11.69 15.69
N THR A 178 20.01 12.18 14.48
CA THR A 178 19.50 13.54 14.23
C THR A 178 18.05 13.43 13.80
N VAL A 179 17.16 14.11 14.55
CA VAL A 179 15.71 14.14 14.30
C VAL A 179 15.35 15.53 13.80
N SER A 180 14.80 15.60 12.61
CA SER A 180 14.34 16.84 11.97
C SER A 180 12.93 16.62 11.45
N LEU A 181 12.00 17.53 11.79
CA LEU A 181 10.64 17.47 11.28
C LEU A 181 10.62 17.62 9.76
N ARG A 182 11.50 18.45 9.19
CA ARG A 182 11.63 18.59 7.74
C ARG A 182 12.04 17.29 7.08
N GLU A 183 13.02 16.58 7.62
CA GLU A 183 13.45 15.27 7.11
C GLU A 183 12.36 14.21 7.26
N LEU A 184 11.59 14.27 8.34
CA LEU A 184 10.45 13.38 8.55
C LEU A 184 9.35 13.63 7.51
N LYS A 185 9.05 14.89 7.21
CA LYS A 185 8.13 15.28 6.14
C LYS A 185 8.59 14.79 4.77
N LYS A 186 9.89 14.87 4.50
CA LYS A 186 10.49 14.34 3.27
C LYS A 186 10.31 12.83 3.18
N LYS A 187 10.57 12.11 4.26
CA LYS A 187 10.37 10.64 4.30
C LYS A 187 8.91 10.24 4.10
N LEU A 188 7.98 11.01 4.67
CA LEU A 188 6.55 10.82 4.43
C LEU A 188 6.21 10.98 2.94
N TYR A 189 6.68 12.06 2.34
CA TYR A 189 6.41 12.33 0.92
C TYR A 189 6.95 11.23 0.01
N LEU A 190 8.18 10.80 0.23
CA LEU A 190 8.80 9.70 -0.53
C LEU A 190 8.07 8.37 -0.30
N CYS A 191 7.63 8.11 0.92
CA CYS A 191 6.84 6.92 1.24
C CYS A 191 5.51 6.91 0.45
N LEU A 192 4.77 8.01 0.45
CA LEU A 192 3.52 8.13 -0.31
C LEU A 192 3.76 7.99 -1.82
N MET A 193 4.86 8.55 -2.33
CA MET A 193 5.24 8.39 -3.74
C MET A 193 5.56 6.93 -4.07
N SER A 194 6.25 6.22 -3.18
CA SER A 194 6.57 4.80 -3.38
C SER A 194 5.31 3.95 -3.40
N VAL A 195 4.36 4.23 -2.51
CA VAL A 195 3.07 3.54 -2.46
C VAL A 195 2.29 3.79 -3.75
N ASN A 196 2.22 5.03 -4.19
CA ASN A 196 1.52 5.40 -5.43
C ASN A 196 2.14 4.72 -6.65
N ALA A 197 3.46 4.69 -6.76
CA ALA A 197 4.17 4.00 -7.83
C ALA A 197 3.88 2.49 -7.83
N LEU A 198 3.91 1.87 -6.66
CA LEU A 198 3.62 0.45 -6.49
C LEU A 198 2.18 0.10 -6.91
N GLU A 199 1.21 0.88 -6.44
CA GLU A 199 -0.21 0.69 -6.79
C GLU A 199 -0.44 0.81 -8.30
N ALA A 200 0.16 1.82 -8.93
CA ALA A 200 0.05 2.04 -10.37
C ALA A 200 0.65 0.87 -11.17
N ILE A 201 1.83 0.39 -10.80
CA ILE A 201 2.51 -0.70 -11.49
C ILE A 201 1.72 -2.00 -11.32
N ARG A 202 1.26 -2.32 -10.11
CA ARG A 202 0.41 -3.49 -9.86
C ARG A 202 -0.84 -3.47 -10.75
N PHE A 203 -1.51 -2.33 -10.80
CA PHE A 203 -2.73 -2.17 -11.57
C PHE A 203 -2.51 -2.50 -13.05
N TYR A 204 -1.41 -2.01 -13.64
CA TYR A 204 -1.17 -2.17 -15.07
C TYR A 204 -0.43 -3.46 -15.46
N VAL A 205 0.34 -4.07 -14.57
CA VAL A 205 1.21 -5.20 -14.92
C VAL A 205 0.75 -6.50 -14.29
N SER A 206 0.64 -6.58 -12.96
CA SER A 206 0.30 -7.82 -12.28
C SER A 206 -1.10 -8.32 -12.62
N PHE A 207 -2.05 -7.42 -12.77
CA PHE A 207 -3.41 -7.78 -13.15
C PHE A 207 -3.51 -8.22 -14.60
N ALA A 208 -2.71 -7.63 -15.50
CA ALA A 208 -2.65 -8.05 -16.90
C ALA A 208 -2.27 -9.52 -17.05
N CYS A 209 -1.34 -10.01 -16.24
CA CYS A 209 -0.95 -11.43 -16.24
C CYS A 209 -2.15 -12.35 -15.95
N SER A 210 -2.95 -12.02 -14.94
CA SER A 210 -4.14 -12.81 -14.59
C SER A 210 -5.21 -12.75 -15.69
N PHE A 211 -5.42 -11.60 -16.29
CA PHE A 211 -6.41 -11.43 -17.35
C PHE A 211 -6.02 -12.12 -18.65
N ALA A 212 -4.73 -12.27 -18.93
CA ALA A 212 -4.26 -13.01 -20.09
C ALA A 212 -4.70 -14.49 -20.07
N PHE A 213 -4.75 -15.13 -18.91
CA PHE A 213 -5.30 -16.48 -18.78
C PHE A 213 -6.81 -16.49 -19.02
N ALA A 214 -7.53 -15.49 -18.50
CA ALA A 214 -8.98 -15.40 -18.65
C ALA A 214 -9.43 -15.21 -20.10
N GLU A 215 -8.64 -14.52 -20.93
CA GLU A 215 -8.89 -14.38 -22.37
C GLU A 215 -8.88 -15.73 -23.09
N ARG A 216 -8.18 -16.72 -22.55
CA ARG A 216 -8.14 -18.10 -23.01
C ARG A 216 -9.21 -18.98 -22.36
N GLU A 217 -10.16 -18.38 -21.62
CA GLU A 217 -11.18 -19.09 -20.84
C GLU A 217 -10.58 -20.00 -19.76
N LEU A 218 -9.42 -19.62 -19.22
CA LEU A 218 -8.71 -20.33 -18.16
C LEU A 218 -8.62 -19.47 -16.90
N MET A 219 -8.65 -20.13 -15.73
CA MET A 219 -8.48 -19.44 -14.45
C MET A 219 -9.48 -18.31 -14.24
N GLU A 220 -10.73 -18.52 -14.60
CA GLU A 220 -11.79 -17.50 -14.57
C GLU A 220 -12.20 -17.09 -13.15
N GLY A 221 -12.14 -18.00 -12.17
CA GLY A 221 -12.39 -17.68 -10.77
C GLY A 221 -11.34 -16.72 -10.23
N ASN A 222 -10.07 -16.99 -10.52
CA ASN A 222 -8.97 -16.08 -10.23
C ASN A 222 -9.21 -14.70 -10.88
N ALA A 223 -9.62 -14.67 -12.13
CA ALA A 223 -9.89 -13.41 -12.85
C ALA A 223 -11.01 -12.60 -12.18
N LYS A 224 -12.06 -13.26 -11.67
CA LYS A 224 -13.14 -12.57 -10.94
C LYS A 224 -12.61 -11.92 -9.67
N ILE A 225 -11.77 -12.64 -8.91
CA ILE A 225 -11.13 -12.09 -7.70
C ILE A 225 -10.25 -10.90 -8.08
N ILE A 226 -9.43 -11.03 -9.12
CA ILE A 226 -8.55 -9.95 -9.57
C ILE A 226 -9.33 -8.70 -10.00
N ARG A 227 -10.50 -8.87 -10.63
CA ARG A 227 -11.37 -7.72 -10.96
C ARG A 227 -11.88 -7.01 -9.71
N LEU A 228 -12.25 -7.75 -8.66
CA LEU A 228 -12.66 -7.16 -7.39
C LEU A 228 -11.49 -6.40 -6.73
N ILE A 229 -10.31 -6.98 -6.74
CA ILE A 229 -9.08 -6.35 -6.25
C ILE A 229 -8.78 -5.08 -7.07
N ALA A 230 -8.83 -5.15 -8.38
CA ALA A 230 -8.57 -4.00 -9.26
C ALA A 230 -9.54 -2.84 -9.00
N ARG A 231 -10.79 -3.14 -8.72
CA ARG A 231 -11.80 -2.15 -8.34
C ARG A 231 -11.42 -1.43 -7.04
N ASP A 232 -10.96 -2.16 -6.05
CA ASP A 232 -10.47 -1.60 -4.79
C ASP A 232 -9.19 -0.77 -5.02
N GLU A 233 -8.23 -1.31 -5.78
CA GLU A 233 -6.96 -0.64 -6.05
C GLU A 233 -7.12 0.69 -6.77
N ALA A 234 -8.15 0.84 -7.60
CA ALA A 234 -8.47 2.12 -8.23
C ALA A 234 -8.80 3.20 -7.19
N LEU A 235 -9.49 2.83 -6.11
CA LEU A 235 -9.75 3.76 -4.99
C LEU A 235 -8.47 4.08 -4.22
N HIS A 236 -7.62 3.10 -3.98
CA HIS A 236 -6.36 3.29 -3.25
C HIS A 236 -5.43 4.23 -4.03
N LEU A 237 -5.33 4.03 -5.33
CA LEU A 237 -4.56 4.90 -6.22
C LEU A 237 -5.10 6.34 -6.21
N THR A 238 -6.42 6.50 -6.29
CA THR A 238 -7.08 7.81 -6.17
C THR A 238 -6.76 8.47 -4.84
N GLY A 239 -6.83 7.73 -3.74
CA GLY A 239 -6.54 8.25 -2.40
C GLY A 239 -5.10 8.76 -2.25
N THR A 240 -4.12 7.98 -2.69
CA THR A 240 -2.72 8.40 -2.64
C THR A 240 -2.45 9.59 -3.56
N GLN A 241 -3.07 9.64 -4.74
CA GLN A 241 -2.98 10.79 -5.64
C GLN A 241 -3.53 12.05 -5.01
N HIS A 242 -4.66 11.97 -4.33
CA HIS A 242 -5.24 13.13 -3.63
C HIS A 242 -4.34 13.63 -2.50
N MET A 243 -3.80 12.71 -1.69
CA MET A 243 -2.84 13.08 -0.64
C MET A 243 -1.63 13.80 -1.23
N LEU A 244 -1.04 13.25 -2.28
CA LEU A 244 0.13 13.83 -2.95
C LEU A 244 -0.18 15.18 -3.57
N ASN A 245 -1.33 15.35 -4.21
CA ASN A 245 -1.75 16.61 -4.81
C ASN A 245 -1.95 17.71 -3.74
N LEU A 246 -2.57 17.37 -2.62
CA LEU A 246 -2.75 18.30 -1.50
C LEU A 246 -1.41 18.72 -0.91
N LEU A 247 -0.47 17.79 -0.77
CA LEU A 247 0.87 18.10 -0.28
C LEU A 247 1.65 18.98 -1.26
N ARG A 248 1.62 18.66 -2.54
CA ARG A 248 2.31 19.45 -3.58
C ARG A 248 1.77 20.85 -3.75
N SER A 249 0.47 21.06 -3.54
CA SER A 249 -0.17 22.37 -3.70
C SER A 249 0.31 23.38 -2.66
N GLY A 250 0.80 22.93 -1.52
CA GLY A 250 1.17 23.79 -0.40
C GLY A 250 -0.02 24.38 0.36
N ALA A 251 -1.25 24.08 -0.06
CA ALA A 251 -2.45 24.57 0.62
C ALA A 251 -2.65 23.93 1.99
N ASP A 252 -2.25 22.68 2.14
CA ASP A 252 -2.34 21.95 3.40
C ASP A 252 -1.17 22.29 4.33
N ASP A 253 0.05 22.26 3.80
CA ASP A 253 1.29 22.58 4.49
C ASP A 253 2.28 23.20 3.48
N PRO A 254 2.58 24.50 3.58
CA PRO A 254 3.46 25.16 2.61
C PRO A 254 4.86 24.55 2.50
N GLU A 255 5.42 24.02 3.60
CA GLU A 255 6.73 23.35 3.58
C GLU A 255 6.72 22.09 2.73
N MET A 256 5.60 21.39 2.66
CA MET A 256 5.48 20.19 1.84
C MET A 256 5.61 20.48 0.35
N ALA A 257 5.15 21.64 -0.12
CA ALA A 257 5.34 22.04 -1.52
C ALA A 257 6.83 22.23 -1.86
N GLU A 258 7.59 22.83 -0.94
CA GLU A 258 9.05 22.97 -1.09
C GLU A 258 9.74 21.61 -1.12
N ILE A 259 9.36 20.72 -0.22
CA ILE A 259 9.91 19.35 -0.13
C ILE A 259 9.61 18.57 -1.40
N ALA A 260 8.39 18.68 -1.92
CA ALA A 260 8.00 18.01 -3.16
C ALA A 260 8.88 18.44 -4.34
N GLU A 261 9.20 19.72 -4.44
CA GLU A 261 10.12 20.23 -5.49
C GLU A 261 11.54 19.73 -5.28
N GLU A 262 12.05 19.72 -4.06
CA GLU A 262 13.36 19.19 -3.73
C GLU A 262 13.49 17.68 -4.06
N CYS A 263 12.41 16.90 -3.89
CA CYS A 263 12.38 15.46 -4.10
C CYS A 263 12.07 15.04 -5.53
N LYS A 264 11.91 15.97 -6.45
CA LYS A 264 11.42 15.68 -7.81
C LYS A 264 12.25 14.63 -8.53
N GLN A 265 13.58 14.73 -8.45
CA GLN A 265 14.47 13.75 -9.08
C GLN A 265 14.43 12.39 -8.38
N GLU A 266 14.40 12.37 -7.04
CA GLU A 266 14.30 11.15 -6.26
C GLU A 266 12.98 10.40 -6.57
N CYS A 267 11.89 11.13 -6.73
CA CYS A 267 10.59 10.56 -7.10
C CYS A 267 10.62 9.95 -8.50
N TYR A 268 11.25 10.62 -9.45
CA TYR A 268 11.43 10.07 -10.80
C TYR A 268 12.23 8.79 -10.78
N ASP A 269 13.36 8.78 -10.08
CA ASP A 269 14.22 7.61 -9.94
C ASP A 269 13.50 6.44 -9.27
N LEU A 270 12.67 6.73 -8.29
CA LEU A 270 11.84 5.75 -7.61
C LEU A 270 10.87 5.05 -8.57
N PHE A 271 10.19 5.80 -9.42
CA PHE A 271 9.29 5.25 -10.45
C PHE A 271 10.04 4.39 -11.45
N VAL A 272 11.19 4.84 -11.92
CA VAL A 272 12.03 4.08 -12.87
C VAL A 272 12.49 2.75 -12.26
N GLN A 273 12.96 2.76 -11.02
CA GLN A 273 13.37 1.55 -10.31
C GLN A 273 12.23 0.57 -10.11
N ALA A 274 11.06 1.06 -9.70
CA ALA A 274 9.88 0.24 -9.51
C ALA A 274 9.46 -0.44 -10.83
N ALA A 275 9.46 0.30 -11.93
CA ALA A 275 9.13 -0.24 -13.25
C ALA A 275 10.14 -1.28 -13.73
N GLN A 276 11.45 -1.08 -13.46
CA GLN A 276 12.51 -2.03 -13.82
C GLN A 276 12.41 -3.33 -13.02
N GLN A 277 12.16 -3.24 -11.71
CA GLN A 277 11.99 -4.41 -10.85
C GLN A 277 10.79 -5.26 -11.28
N ASP A 278 9.73 -4.63 -11.69
CA ASP A 278 8.53 -5.32 -12.14
C ASP A 278 8.73 -6.05 -13.47
N ARG A 279 9.47 -5.47 -14.41
CA ARG A 279 9.86 -6.15 -15.66
C ARG A 279 10.64 -7.43 -15.41
N LYS A 280 11.51 -7.46 -14.42
CA LYS A 280 12.30 -8.65 -14.04
C LYS A 280 11.45 -9.76 -13.43
N SER A 281 10.24 -9.46 -12.95
CA SER A 281 9.36 -10.44 -12.34
C SER A 281 8.48 -11.19 -13.32
N VAL A 282 8.30 -10.65 -14.52
CA VAL A 282 7.43 -11.20 -15.57
C VAL A 282 8.22 -12.06 -16.57
N VAL A 283 9.54 -12.03 -16.52
CA VAL A 283 10.47 -12.85 -17.30
C VAL A 283 10.99 -13.98 -16.42
#